data_d402d20e011b1e75440c1233ce5cf656
#
_entry.id   d402d20e011b1e75440c1233ce5cf656
#
_cell.length_a   1.000
_cell.length_b   1.000
_cell.length_c   1.000
_cell.angle_alpha   90.00
_cell.angle_beta   90.00
_cell.angle_gamma   90.00
#
_symmetry.space_group_name_H-M   'P 1'
#
loop_
_entity.id
_entity.type
_entity.pdbx_description
1 polymer ?
#
loop_
_entity_poly.entity_id
_entity_poly.type
_entity_poly.pdbx_seq_one_letter_code
_entity_poly.pdbx_strand_id
1 'polypeptide(L)'
;MYSASRDIGMRNLDETDLEILSLLADNARRPFSDIGEEVGLSGPAVSDRVKRLQEADVINNFTIDVNRAHLRAGVPVFIQAEIGPGVLEAARTQVRESDGVEHVFTTSEGDLWFYARVEAQNIRRWVNGLFDEIEIAEYTVTLVDDIEWTPSVDGVEFALTCAECNNTVDNEGETTRIDGEIYHFCCPSCLARFEDRYQRLEEGA
;
A
#
# COMPACT_ATOMS: atom_id res chain seq x y z
N MET A 1 -20.87 -1.38 2.47
CA MET A 1 -20.96 -2.38 1.39
C MET A 1 -19.53 -2.69 0.97
N TYR A 2 -18.89 -3.67 1.59
CA TYR A 2 -17.54 -4.11 1.20
C TYR A 2 -17.65 -4.84 -0.13
N SER A 3 -16.97 -4.34 -1.14
CA SER A 3 -17.00 -4.88 -2.50
C SER A 3 -16.33 -6.28 -2.52
N ALA A 4 -17.06 -7.28 -2.96
CA ALA A 4 -16.60 -8.67 -3.15
C ALA A 4 -15.47 -8.82 -4.21
N SER A 5 -15.02 -7.72 -4.82
CA SER A 5 -13.98 -7.73 -5.87
C SER A 5 -12.54 -7.78 -5.34
N ARG A 6 -12.29 -7.47 -4.05
CA ARG A 6 -10.93 -7.44 -3.48
C ARG A 6 -10.36 -8.83 -3.15
N ASP A 7 -11.23 -9.80 -2.95
CA ASP A 7 -10.85 -11.14 -2.47
C ASP A 7 -10.29 -12.06 -3.58
N ILE A 8 -10.60 -11.78 -4.84
CA ILE A 8 -10.21 -12.64 -5.98
C ILE A 8 -8.76 -12.38 -6.41
N GLY A 9 -8.28 -11.14 -6.31
CA GLY A 9 -6.93 -10.76 -6.75
C GLY A 9 -5.80 -11.31 -5.86
N MET A 10 -5.98 -11.35 -4.55
CA MET A 10 -4.93 -11.77 -3.60
C MET A 10 -4.71 -13.28 -3.54
N ARG A 11 -5.66 -14.10 -3.98
CA ARG A 11 -5.56 -15.58 -3.95
C ARG A 11 -4.51 -16.15 -4.88
N ASN A 12 -3.99 -15.35 -5.81
CA ASN A 12 -3.01 -15.77 -6.81
C ASN A 12 -1.61 -15.17 -6.62
N LEU A 13 -1.35 -14.51 -5.49
CA LEU A 13 -0.05 -13.90 -5.20
C LEU A 13 0.88 -14.92 -4.55
N ASP A 14 2.14 -14.95 -4.99
CA ASP A 14 3.14 -15.93 -4.57
C ASP A 14 4.51 -15.27 -4.29
N GLU A 15 5.51 -16.07 -3.89
CA GLU A 15 6.87 -15.60 -3.62
C GLU A 15 7.51 -14.90 -4.82
N THR A 16 7.21 -15.34 -6.04
CA THR A 16 7.71 -14.69 -7.25
C THR A 16 7.14 -13.27 -7.40
N ASP A 17 5.90 -13.04 -6.94
CA ASP A 17 5.32 -11.70 -6.92
C ASP A 17 6.01 -10.80 -5.90
N LEU A 18 6.46 -11.34 -4.75
CA LEU A 18 7.29 -10.60 -3.77
C LEU A 18 8.68 -10.26 -4.34
N GLU A 19 9.32 -11.19 -5.06
CA GLU A 19 10.59 -10.92 -5.74
C GLU A 19 10.43 -9.80 -6.78
N ILE A 20 9.37 -9.85 -7.59
CA ILE A 20 9.05 -8.79 -8.55
C ILE A 20 8.85 -7.44 -7.84
N LEU A 21 8.13 -7.41 -6.72
CA LEU A 21 7.93 -6.20 -5.92
C LEU A 21 9.23 -5.65 -5.37
N SER A 22 10.14 -6.50 -4.88
CA SER A 22 11.46 -6.09 -4.38
C SER A 22 12.29 -5.44 -5.50
N LEU A 23 12.34 -6.06 -6.67
CA LEU A 23 13.07 -5.54 -7.83
C LEU A 23 12.49 -4.21 -8.34
N LEU A 24 11.17 -4.04 -8.27
CA LEU A 24 10.50 -2.79 -8.63
C LEU A 24 10.64 -1.70 -7.55
N ALA A 25 10.74 -2.08 -6.27
CA ALA A 25 11.01 -1.14 -5.19
C ALA A 25 12.42 -0.55 -5.30
N ASP A 26 13.41 -1.36 -5.70
CA ASP A 26 14.77 -0.91 -5.99
C ASP A 26 14.82 -0.01 -7.23
N ASN A 27 14.14 -0.40 -8.31
CA ASN A 27 14.07 0.39 -9.54
C ASN A 27 12.75 0.16 -10.30
N ALA A 28 11.79 1.07 -10.09
CA ALA A 28 10.48 1.02 -10.75
C ALA A 28 10.52 1.12 -12.29
N ARG A 29 11.67 1.48 -12.88
CA ARG A 29 11.87 1.54 -14.34
C ARG A 29 12.63 0.35 -14.89
N ARG A 30 12.93 -0.67 -14.06
CA ARG A 30 13.59 -1.88 -14.52
C ARG A 30 12.79 -2.55 -15.60
N PRO A 31 13.38 -2.92 -16.78
CA PRO A 31 12.67 -3.60 -17.83
C PRO A 31 12.08 -4.94 -17.35
N PHE A 32 10.85 -5.26 -17.74
CA PHE A 32 10.23 -6.53 -17.37
C PHE A 32 10.97 -7.77 -17.94
N SER A 33 11.72 -7.60 -19.03
CA SER A 33 12.64 -8.64 -19.52
C SER A 33 13.72 -8.97 -18.49
N ASP A 34 14.33 -7.94 -17.91
CA ASP A 34 15.44 -8.08 -16.96
C ASP A 34 14.96 -8.64 -15.61
N ILE A 35 13.76 -8.21 -15.17
CA ILE A 35 13.09 -8.84 -14.02
C ILE A 35 12.81 -10.31 -14.32
N GLY A 36 12.30 -10.61 -15.53
CA GLY A 36 12.00 -11.97 -15.95
C GLY A 36 13.21 -12.90 -15.92
N GLU A 37 14.39 -12.42 -16.32
CA GLU A 37 15.63 -13.19 -16.24
C GLU A 37 15.98 -13.58 -14.80
N GLU A 38 15.72 -12.70 -13.82
CA GLU A 38 16.01 -12.99 -12.41
C GLU A 38 15.02 -13.94 -11.78
N VAL A 39 13.71 -13.75 -12.05
CA VAL A 39 12.65 -14.59 -11.46
C VAL A 39 12.28 -15.81 -12.29
N GLY A 40 13.01 -16.10 -13.38
CA GLY A 40 12.78 -17.27 -14.25
C GLY A 40 11.51 -17.19 -15.09
N LEU A 41 11.08 -15.98 -15.49
CA LEU A 41 9.88 -15.74 -16.27
C LEU A 41 10.17 -14.99 -17.57
N SER A 42 9.22 -14.98 -18.51
CA SER A 42 9.27 -14.09 -19.66
C SER A 42 8.82 -12.66 -19.29
N GLY A 43 9.30 -11.64 -20.01
CA GLY A 43 8.87 -10.26 -19.80
C GLY A 43 7.34 -10.06 -19.84
N PRO A 44 6.60 -10.65 -20.82
CA PRO A 44 5.14 -10.63 -20.81
C PRO A 44 4.52 -11.26 -19.53
N ALA A 45 5.07 -12.37 -19.04
CA ALA A 45 4.57 -12.99 -17.81
C ALA A 45 4.79 -12.10 -16.58
N VAL A 46 5.92 -11.39 -16.50
CA VAL A 46 6.15 -10.36 -15.47
C VAL A 46 5.13 -9.22 -15.59
N SER A 47 4.88 -8.74 -16.81
CA SER A 47 3.88 -7.70 -17.06
C SER A 47 2.49 -8.10 -16.57
N ASP A 48 2.07 -9.33 -16.82
CA ASP A 48 0.78 -9.87 -16.38
C ASP A 48 0.71 -9.97 -14.85
N ARG A 49 1.82 -10.34 -14.18
CA ARG A 49 1.92 -10.37 -12.72
C ARG A 49 1.84 -8.97 -12.11
N VAL A 50 2.58 -8.01 -12.64
CA VAL A 50 2.52 -6.60 -12.20
C VAL A 50 1.11 -6.04 -12.34
N LYS A 51 0.42 -6.35 -13.44
CA LYS A 51 -0.98 -5.94 -13.64
C LYS A 51 -1.89 -6.55 -12.56
N ARG A 52 -1.72 -7.83 -12.22
CA ARG A 52 -2.50 -8.46 -11.13
C ARG A 52 -2.21 -7.81 -9.77
N LEU A 53 -0.95 -7.46 -9.48
CA LEU A 53 -0.56 -6.74 -8.26
C LEU A 53 -1.23 -5.36 -8.17
N GLN A 54 -1.40 -4.67 -9.30
CA GLN A 54 -2.15 -3.42 -9.37
C GLN A 54 -3.67 -3.64 -9.19
N GLU A 55 -4.24 -4.65 -9.83
CA GLU A 55 -5.66 -5.01 -9.70
C GLU A 55 -6.03 -5.48 -8.28
N ALA A 56 -5.04 -6.04 -7.55
CA ALA A 56 -5.17 -6.46 -6.15
C ALA A 56 -4.88 -5.35 -5.13
N ASP A 57 -4.68 -4.10 -5.56
CA ASP A 57 -4.29 -2.96 -4.73
C ASP A 57 -2.98 -3.18 -3.93
N VAL A 58 -2.11 -4.12 -4.33
CA VAL A 58 -0.78 -4.33 -3.76
C VAL A 58 0.18 -3.25 -4.26
N ILE A 59 0.13 -2.94 -5.56
CA ILE A 59 0.80 -1.78 -6.16
C ILE A 59 -0.26 -0.69 -6.35
N ASN A 60 -0.20 0.35 -5.54
CA ASN A 60 -1.12 1.48 -5.67
C ASN A 60 -0.77 2.37 -6.87
N ASN A 61 0.52 2.68 -7.05
CA ASN A 61 1.02 3.50 -8.14
C ASN A 61 2.53 3.32 -8.34
N PHE A 62 3.03 3.81 -9.46
CA PHE A 62 4.45 4.03 -9.69
C PHE A 62 4.75 5.52 -9.58
N THR A 63 5.78 5.88 -8.84
CA THR A 63 6.18 7.28 -8.62
C THR A 63 7.68 7.44 -8.85
N ILE A 64 8.14 8.69 -8.82
CA ILE A 64 9.55 9.04 -8.89
C ILE A 64 9.96 9.77 -7.61
N ASP A 65 11.15 9.47 -7.13
CA ASP A 65 11.85 10.34 -6.18
C ASP A 65 12.60 11.43 -6.94
N VAL A 66 12.42 12.68 -6.52
CA VAL A 66 12.97 13.85 -7.22
C VAL A 66 13.86 14.63 -6.28
N ASN A 67 15.12 14.82 -6.67
CA ASN A 67 16.01 15.72 -5.94
C ASN A 67 15.50 17.17 -6.01
N ARG A 68 14.79 17.58 -4.99
CA ARG A 68 14.12 18.88 -4.89
C ARG A 68 15.07 20.05 -4.65
N ALA A 69 16.35 19.81 -4.34
CA ALA A 69 17.36 20.86 -4.27
C ALA A 69 17.55 21.59 -5.61
N HIS A 70 17.21 20.90 -6.71
CA HIS A 70 17.24 21.48 -8.06
C HIS A 70 15.92 22.12 -8.51
N LEU A 71 14.90 22.13 -7.66
CA LEU A 71 13.60 22.71 -7.94
C LEU A 71 13.35 23.92 -7.03
N ARG A 72 12.66 24.93 -7.56
CA ARG A 72 12.15 26.04 -6.74
C ARG A 72 10.89 25.57 -6.02
N ALA A 73 11.08 24.78 -4.97
CA ALA A 73 10.03 24.38 -4.06
C ALA A 73 10.15 25.19 -2.76
N GLY A 74 9.05 25.41 -2.06
CA GLY A 74 9.05 26.07 -0.75
C GLY A 74 9.96 25.39 0.27
N VAL A 75 10.05 25.92 1.47
CA VAL A 75 10.80 25.29 2.57
C VAL A 75 10.09 24.03 3.04
N PRO A 76 10.83 22.94 3.31
CA PRO A 76 10.25 21.71 3.82
C PRO A 76 9.87 21.87 5.29
N VAL A 77 8.63 21.52 5.62
CA VAL A 77 8.09 21.56 6.97
C VAL A 77 7.40 20.26 7.34
N PHE A 78 7.57 19.84 8.57
CA PHE A 78 6.79 18.78 9.19
C PHE A 78 5.82 19.39 10.19
N ILE A 79 4.54 19.13 10.04
CA ILE A 79 3.48 19.65 10.87
C ILE A 79 2.86 18.50 11.65
N GLN A 80 2.68 18.71 12.95
CA GLN A 80 1.94 17.84 13.85
C GLN A 80 0.74 18.65 14.36
N ALA A 81 -0.47 18.16 14.11
CA ALA A 81 -1.71 18.82 14.50
C ALA A 81 -2.57 17.88 15.35
N GLU A 82 -2.93 18.35 16.54
CA GLU A 82 -3.90 17.69 17.42
C GLU A 82 -5.31 17.98 16.93
N ILE A 83 -6.01 16.96 16.48
CA ILE A 83 -7.32 17.09 15.84
C ILE A 83 -8.44 16.78 16.85
N GLY A 84 -9.42 17.64 16.89
CA GLY A 84 -10.60 17.45 17.74
C GLY A 84 -11.41 16.20 17.33
N PRO A 85 -12.11 15.58 18.28
CA PRO A 85 -12.91 14.41 18.01
C PRO A 85 -14.03 14.71 17.00
N GLY A 86 -14.18 13.81 16.02
CA GLY A 86 -15.25 13.87 15.01
C GLY A 86 -14.93 14.68 13.75
N VAL A 87 -13.80 15.40 13.69
CA VAL A 87 -13.41 16.18 12.50
C VAL A 87 -12.17 15.62 11.76
N LEU A 88 -11.63 14.51 12.22
CA LEU A 88 -10.41 13.90 11.68
C LEU A 88 -10.49 13.62 10.16
N GLU A 89 -11.58 13.01 9.68
CA GLU A 89 -11.72 12.68 8.26
C GLU A 89 -11.82 13.93 7.36
N ALA A 90 -12.49 14.98 7.85
CA ALA A 90 -12.56 16.25 7.16
C ALA A 90 -11.17 16.92 7.10
N ALA A 91 -10.47 16.96 8.24
CA ALA A 91 -9.11 17.50 8.34
C ALA A 91 -8.13 16.75 7.42
N ARG A 92 -8.16 15.41 7.45
CA ARG A 92 -7.34 14.56 6.60
C ARG A 92 -7.57 14.81 5.12
N THR A 93 -8.82 14.93 4.71
CA THR A 93 -9.19 15.20 3.32
C THR A 93 -8.67 16.56 2.89
N GLN A 94 -8.89 17.58 3.69
CA GLN A 94 -8.46 18.96 3.40
C GLN A 94 -6.95 19.08 3.32
N VAL A 95 -6.22 18.47 4.26
CA VAL A 95 -4.75 18.43 4.23
C VAL A 95 -4.25 17.72 2.97
N ARG A 96 -4.79 16.55 2.66
CA ARG A 96 -4.37 15.75 1.48
C ARG A 96 -4.61 16.46 0.15
N GLU A 97 -5.67 17.27 0.05
CA GLU A 97 -6.02 18.01 -1.18
C GLU A 97 -5.32 19.36 -1.30
N SER A 98 -4.54 19.75 -0.29
CA SER A 98 -3.87 21.05 -0.28
C SER A 98 -2.55 21.01 -1.03
N ASP A 99 -2.32 22.09 -1.79
CA ASP A 99 -1.07 22.26 -2.54
C ASP A 99 0.15 22.29 -1.59
N GLY A 100 1.19 21.58 -2.01
CA GLY A 100 2.45 21.49 -1.28
C GLY A 100 2.50 20.39 -0.22
N VAL A 101 1.40 19.72 0.11
CA VAL A 101 1.40 18.53 0.98
C VAL A 101 1.86 17.32 0.16
N GLU A 102 2.86 16.61 0.68
CA GLU A 102 3.45 15.43 0.02
C GLU A 102 3.15 14.14 0.76
N HIS A 103 3.10 14.17 2.10
CA HIS A 103 2.81 13.00 2.94
C HIS A 103 1.85 13.37 4.06
N VAL A 104 0.90 12.48 4.35
CA VAL A 104 -0.06 12.63 5.45
C VAL A 104 -0.08 11.34 6.27
N PHE A 105 0.09 11.48 7.58
CA PHE A 105 0.05 10.39 8.55
C PHE A 105 -1.11 10.63 9.52
N THR A 106 -1.89 9.60 9.79
CA THR A 106 -2.89 9.61 10.87
C THR A 106 -2.34 8.75 12.00
N THR A 107 -2.22 9.31 13.19
CA THR A 107 -1.72 8.58 14.37
C THR A 107 -2.82 7.70 14.98
N SER A 108 -2.45 6.74 15.83
CA SER A 108 -3.40 5.92 16.58
C SER A 108 -4.23 6.73 17.60
N GLU A 109 -3.75 7.90 17.99
CA GLU A 109 -4.42 8.84 18.89
C GLU A 109 -5.42 9.74 18.16
N GLY A 110 -5.40 9.73 16.83
CA GLY A 110 -6.31 10.51 15.99
C GLY A 110 -5.75 11.86 15.55
N ASP A 111 -4.44 12.09 15.73
CA ASP A 111 -3.78 13.30 15.25
C ASP A 111 -3.38 13.19 13.79
N LEU A 112 -3.17 14.33 13.15
CA LEU A 112 -2.62 14.43 11.80
C LEU A 112 -1.19 14.95 11.83
N TRP A 113 -0.29 14.16 11.26
CA TRP A 113 1.06 14.59 10.97
C TRP A 113 1.23 14.64 9.47
N PHE A 114 1.87 15.68 8.96
CA PHE A 114 2.07 15.77 7.52
C PHE A 114 3.32 16.56 7.17
N TYR A 115 3.89 16.15 6.05
CA TYR A 115 5.02 16.84 5.45
C TYR A 115 4.55 17.67 4.26
N ALA A 116 5.04 18.90 4.20
CA ALA A 116 4.69 19.83 3.14
C ALA A 116 5.86 20.74 2.75
N ARG A 117 5.75 21.35 1.58
CA ARG A 117 6.63 22.43 1.15
C ARG A 117 5.85 23.72 1.00
N VAL A 118 6.23 24.70 1.77
CA VAL A 118 5.50 25.95 1.90
C VAL A 118 6.44 27.14 1.71
N GLU A 119 5.93 28.23 1.16
CA GLU A 119 6.71 29.47 1.09
C GLU A 119 7.12 29.93 2.50
N ALA A 120 8.42 30.13 2.72
CA ALA A 120 8.99 30.45 4.03
C ALA A 120 8.31 31.62 4.75
N GLN A 121 7.84 32.63 4.00
CA GLN A 121 7.20 33.81 4.53
C GLN A 121 5.74 33.61 4.92
N ASN A 122 5.13 32.50 4.53
CA ASN A 122 3.69 32.26 4.65
C ASN A 122 3.32 31.03 5.48
N ILE A 123 4.27 30.32 6.11
CA ILE A 123 4.03 29.05 6.81
C ILE A 123 2.83 29.14 7.78
N ARG A 124 2.86 30.10 8.71
CA ARG A 124 1.76 30.24 9.69
C ARG A 124 0.41 30.56 9.03
N ARG A 125 0.41 31.41 8.01
CA ARG A 125 -0.83 31.75 7.29
C ARG A 125 -1.36 30.57 6.53
N TRP A 126 -0.47 29.81 5.92
CA TRP A 126 -0.82 28.63 5.17
C TRP A 126 -1.42 27.53 6.09
N VAL A 127 -0.77 27.23 7.23
CA VAL A 127 -1.29 26.27 8.21
C VAL A 127 -2.65 26.73 8.76
N ASN A 128 -2.78 28.00 9.13
CA ASN A 128 -4.07 28.52 9.61
C ASN A 128 -5.16 28.40 8.54
N GLY A 129 -4.84 28.66 7.27
CA GLY A 129 -5.78 28.51 6.17
C GLY A 129 -6.19 27.06 5.89
N LEU A 130 -5.29 26.09 6.18
CA LEU A 130 -5.64 24.66 6.10
C LEU A 130 -6.77 24.27 7.06
N PHE A 131 -6.83 24.91 8.21
CA PHE A 131 -7.74 24.56 9.29
C PHE A 131 -8.77 25.66 9.61
N ASP A 132 -9.03 26.58 8.67
CA ASP A 132 -9.90 27.74 8.90
C ASP A 132 -11.33 27.33 9.26
N GLU A 133 -11.80 26.19 8.76
CA GLU A 133 -13.12 25.62 9.04
C GLU A 133 -13.10 24.41 9.98
N ILE A 134 -11.91 24.02 10.50
CA ILE A 134 -11.72 22.82 11.31
C ILE A 134 -11.11 23.19 12.65
N GLU A 135 -11.77 22.81 13.73
CA GLU A 135 -11.26 23.03 15.08
C GLU A 135 -10.07 22.09 15.35
N ILE A 136 -8.88 22.68 15.51
CA ILE A 136 -7.67 22.00 15.97
C ILE A 136 -7.30 22.53 17.37
N ALA A 137 -6.80 21.64 18.23
CA ALA A 137 -6.42 22.01 19.59
C ALA A 137 -5.07 22.74 19.59
N GLU A 138 -4.08 22.17 18.93
CA GLU A 138 -2.73 22.70 18.84
C GLU A 138 -2.06 22.20 17.56
N TYR A 139 -1.05 22.93 17.08
CA TYR A 139 -0.15 22.40 16.07
C TYR A 139 1.29 22.87 16.28
N THR A 140 2.23 22.02 15.87
CA THR A 140 3.66 22.31 15.86
C THR A 140 4.18 22.25 14.44
N VAL A 141 5.05 23.21 14.08
CA VAL A 141 5.74 23.25 12.79
C VAL A 141 7.23 23.09 13.00
N THR A 142 7.81 22.08 12.39
CA THR A 142 9.26 21.83 12.41
C THR A 142 9.82 22.01 11.00
N LEU A 143 10.90 22.78 10.86
CA LEU A 143 11.66 22.81 9.60
C LEU A 143 12.39 21.48 9.43
N VAL A 144 12.29 20.91 8.24
CA VAL A 144 12.98 19.68 7.89
C VAL A 144 14.24 20.04 7.10
N ASP A 145 15.37 19.51 7.50
CA ASP A 145 16.64 19.73 6.80
C ASP A 145 16.79 18.79 5.61
N ASP A 146 16.58 17.50 5.85
CA ASP A 146 16.69 16.47 4.83
C ASP A 146 15.61 15.38 5.00
N ILE A 147 15.23 14.74 3.90
CA ILE A 147 14.36 13.56 3.87
C ILE A 147 15.02 12.51 3.00
N GLU A 148 15.22 11.35 3.56
CA GLU A 148 15.63 10.16 2.85
C GLU A 148 14.46 9.16 2.80
N TRP A 149 14.13 8.71 1.61
CA TRP A 149 13.10 7.70 1.39
C TRP A 149 13.73 6.44 0.81
N THR A 150 13.65 5.35 1.55
CA THR A 150 14.18 4.04 1.13
C THR A 150 13.03 3.03 1.08
N PRO A 151 12.32 2.91 -0.06
CA PRO A 151 11.29 1.89 -0.19
C PRO A 151 11.94 0.49 -0.12
N SER A 152 11.38 -0.40 0.69
CA SER A 152 11.75 -1.81 0.76
C SER A 152 10.52 -2.66 0.99
N VAL A 153 10.55 -3.85 0.41
CA VAL A 153 9.59 -4.93 0.65
C VAL A 153 10.29 -6.16 1.24
N ASP A 154 11.53 -6.02 1.70
CA ASP A 154 12.28 -7.11 2.30
C ASP A 154 11.67 -7.56 3.63
N GLY A 155 11.55 -8.87 3.81
CA GLY A 155 10.94 -9.45 5.01
C GLY A 155 9.43 -9.26 5.12
N VAL A 156 8.77 -8.88 4.04
CA VAL A 156 7.32 -8.79 3.94
C VAL A 156 6.78 -10.11 3.39
N GLU A 157 5.67 -10.57 3.95
CA GLU A 157 4.87 -11.68 3.43
C GLU A 157 3.48 -11.17 3.05
N PHE A 158 2.85 -11.80 2.07
CA PHE A 158 1.46 -11.45 1.76
C PHE A 158 0.55 -11.84 2.93
N ALA A 159 -0.36 -10.95 3.33
CA ALA A 159 -1.42 -11.24 4.29
C ALA A 159 -2.50 -12.11 3.60
N LEU A 160 -2.15 -13.37 3.30
CA LEU A 160 -3.02 -14.29 2.62
C LEU A 160 -4.19 -14.71 3.51
N THR A 161 -5.36 -14.88 2.90
CA THR A 161 -6.58 -15.26 3.60
C THR A 161 -6.94 -16.72 3.26
N CYS A 162 -7.28 -17.50 4.27
CA CYS A 162 -7.70 -18.89 4.10
C CYS A 162 -8.99 -18.98 3.27
N ALA A 163 -8.95 -19.71 2.17
CA ALA A 163 -10.09 -19.88 1.26
C ALA A 163 -11.29 -20.60 1.89
N GLU A 164 -11.08 -21.27 3.05
CA GLU A 164 -12.13 -22.00 3.75
C GLU A 164 -12.74 -21.23 4.92
N CYS A 165 -11.93 -20.54 5.73
CA CYS A 165 -12.41 -19.93 6.98
C CYS A 165 -12.12 -18.43 7.13
N ASN A 166 -11.52 -17.79 6.13
CA ASN A 166 -11.11 -16.39 6.10
C ASN A 166 -10.11 -15.95 7.18
N ASN A 167 -9.48 -16.88 7.91
CA ASN A 167 -8.38 -16.56 8.82
C ASN A 167 -7.13 -16.22 8.01
N THR A 168 -6.23 -15.42 8.58
CA THR A 168 -4.91 -15.18 8.01
C THR A 168 -4.15 -16.50 7.88
N VAL A 169 -3.48 -16.69 6.76
CA VAL A 169 -2.56 -17.80 6.52
C VAL A 169 -1.18 -17.35 6.94
N ASP A 170 -0.54 -18.11 7.78
CA ASP A 170 0.86 -17.93 8.21
C ASP A 170 1.80 -18.93 7.51
N ASN A 171 3.04 -18.97 7.93
CA ASN A 171 4.08 -19.86 7.38
C ASN A 171 3.83 -21.36 7.65
N GLU A 172 2.84 -21.72 8.47
CA GLU A 172 2.39 -23.09 8.68
C GLU A 172 1.17 -23.45 7.79
N GLY A 173 0.74 -22.50 6.95
CA GLY A 173 -0.37 -22.64 6.03
C GLY A 173 -0.09 -23.61 4.90
N GLU A 174 -1.18 -24.13 4.30
CA GLU A 174 -1.15 -25.04 3.15
C GLU A 174 -1.58 -24.30 1.88
N THR A 175 -1.05 -24.72 0.75
CA THR A 175 -1.40 -24.17 -0.56
C THR A 175 -1.69 -25.28 -1.53
N THR A 176 -2.76 -25.15 -2.32
CA THR A 176 -3.07 -26.07 -3.41
C THR A 176 -3.46 -25.33 -4.68
N ARG A 177 -3.39 -26.02 -5.82
CA ARG A 177 -3.80 -25.49 -7.12
C ARG A 177 -4.96 -26.31 -7.66
N ILE A 178 -6.09 -25.66 -7.92
CA ILE A 178 -7.31 -26.26 -8.48
C ILE A 178 -7.73 -25.41 -9.69
N ASP A 179 -7.93 -26.03 -10.83
CA ASP A 179 -8.30 -25.41 -12.12
C ASP A 179 -7.39 -24.23 -12.55
N GLY A 180 -6.10 -24.31 -12.17
CA GLY A 180 -5.12 -23.28 -12.51
C GLY A 180 -5.05 -22.13 -11.50
N GLU A 181 -5.99 -22.04 -10.55
CA GLU A 181 -5.99 -21.06 -9.47
C GLU A 181 -5.29 -21.60 -8.22
N ILE A 182 -4.58 -20.72 -7.49
CA ILE A 182 -3.90 -21.03 -6.23
C ILE A 182 -4.80 -20.66 -5.06
N TYR A 183 -4.98 -21.63 -4.14
CA TYR A 183 -5.75 -21.44 -2.91
C TYR A 183 -4.85 -21.63 -1.69
N HIS A 184 -4.96 -20.74 -0.73
CA HIS A 184 -4.20 -20.77 0.51
C HIS A 184 -5.11 -21.16 1.68
N PHE A 185 -4.58 -21.93 2.64
CA PHE A 185 -5.31 -22.40 3.81
C PHE A 185 -4.48 -22.24 5.06
N CYS A 186 -5.11 -21.80 6.15
CA CYS A 186 -4.43 -21.58 7.42
C CYS A 186 -4.02 -22.90 8.11
N CYS A 187 -4.52 -24.06 7.66
CA CYS A 187 -4.17 -25.37 8.20
C CYS A 187 -4.62 -26.51 7.26
N PRO A 188 -4.04 -27.73 7.41
CA PRO A 188 -4.41 -28.90 6.61
C PRO A 188 -5.90 -29.26 6.69
N SER A 189 -6.56 -29.00 7.83
CA SER A 189 -7.99 -29.28 7.98
C SER A 189 -8.87 -28.36 7.12
N CYS A 190 -8.45 -27.13 6.88
CA CYS A 190 -9.15 -26.21 5.98
C CYS A 190 -8.97 -26.64 4.52
N LEU A 191 -7.76 -27.05 4.14
CA LEU A 191 -7.48 -27.63 2.82
C LEU A 191 -8.38 -28.85 2.55
N ALA A 192 -8.38 -29.84 3.45
CA ALA A 192 -9.17 -31.06 3.29
C ALA A 192 -10.68 -30.76 3.15
N ARG A 193 -11.24 -29.85 3.94
CA ARG A 193 -12.65 -29.45 3.83
C ARG A 193 -12.97 -28.76 2.53
N PHE A 194 -12.06 -27.93 2.04
CA PHE A 194 -12.23 -27.25 0.77
C PHE A 194 -12.22 -28.25 -0.40
N GLU A 195 -11.24 -29.17 -0.43
CA GLU A 195 -11.14 -30.22 -1.46
C GLU A 195 -12.36 -31.15 -1.46
N ASP A 196 -12.83 -31.59 -0.29
CA ASP A 196 -14.05 -32.40 -0.14
C ASP A 196 -15.29 -31.66 -0.71
N ARG A 197 -15.40 -30.36 -0.47
CA ARG A 197 -16.51 -29.56 -1.00
C ARG A 197 -16.40 -29.38 -2.51
N TYR A 198 -15.19 -29.16 -3.01
CA TYR A 198 -14.92 -28.97 -4.43
C TYR A 198 -15.26 -30.24 -5.22
N GLN A 199 -14.81 -31.42 -4.75
CA GLN A 199 -15.13 -32.73 -5.37
C GLN A 199 -16.63 -32.97 -5.43
N ARG A 200 -17.38 -32.67 -4.38
CA ARG A 200 -18.84 -32.84 -4.38
C ARG A 200 -19.54 -31.92 -5.40
N LEU A 201 -18.99 -30.76 -5.68
CA LEU A 201 -19.51 -29.85 -6.69
C LEU A 201 -19.24 -30.38 -8.10
N GLU A 202 -18.08 -30.99 -8.35
CA GLU A 202 -17.74 -31.64 -9.62
C GLU A 202 -18.59 -32.90 -9.88
N GLU A 203 -18.83 -33.70 -8.84
CA GLU A 203 -19.65 -34.92 -8.95
C GLU A 203 -21.15 -34.65 -9.09
N GLY A 204 -21.59 -33.45 -8.69
CA GLY A 204 -22.99 -33.03 -8.74
C GLY A 204 -23.39 -32.20 -9.97
N ALA A 205 -22.43 -31.90 -10.85
CA ALA A 205 -22.61 -31.13 -12.09
C ALA A 205 -22.60 -32.11 -13.30
#